data_7536152126aa51f0e3f2ae9319fe669b
#
_entry.id   7536152126aa51f0e3f2ae9319fe669b
#
_cell.length_a   1.000
_cell.length_b   1.000
_cell.length_c   1.000
_cell.angle_alpha   90.00
_cell.angle_beta   90.00
_cell.angle_gamma   90.00
#
_symmetry.space_group_name_H-M   'P 1'
#
loop_
_entity.id
_entity.type
_entity.pdbx_description
1 polymer ?
#
loop_
_entity_poly.entity_id
_entity_poly.type
_entity_poly.pdbx_seq_one_letter_code
_entity_poly.pdbx_strand_id
1 'polypeptide(L)'
;MALYAALCQVMQENAVLYELVFVDDGSTDGTLDLLSHLSEYDSHVHWLSFSRNFGHQKALKAGLDHAKGEVIITMDADMQHPAALIPEMLALWSEGYDIVNTVRKNDRKCGWFKNATSGLFYRIMNSLADIPVSE
;
A
#
# COMPACT_ATOMS: atom_id res chain seq x y z
N MET A 1 -8.88 11.90 2.58
CA MET A 1 -9.53 11.96 3.92
C MET A 1 -10.03 10.60 4.41
N ALA A 2 -10.71 9.80 3.60
CA ALA A 2 -11.26 8.51 4.07
C ALA A 2 -10.17 7.52 4.55
N LEU A 3 -9.08 7.35 3.78
CA LEU A 3 -7.97 6.48 4.17
C LEU A 3 -7.32 6.93 5.49
N TYR A 4 -7.02 8.22 5.62
CA TYR A 4 -6.44 8.78 6.85
C TYR A 4 -7.32 8.48 8.06
N ALA A 5 -8.64 8.72 7.98
CA ALA A 5 -9.56 8.43 9.08
C ALA A 5 -9.58 6.93 9.43
N ALA A 6 -9.59 6.04 8.44
CA ALA A 6 -9.56 4.60 8.67
C ALA A 6 -8.25 4.14 9.33
N LEU A 7 -7.10 4.70 8.91
CA LEU A 7 -5.80 4.41 9.52
C LEU A 7 -5.75 4.89 10.98
N CYS A 8 -6.13 6.14 11.25
CA CYS A 8 -6.16 6.68 12.60
C CYS A 8 -7.04 5.85 13.55
N GLN A 9 -8.22 5.43 13.08
CA GLN A 9 -9.10 4.58 13.87
C GLN A 9 -8.42 3.26 14.22
N VAL A 10 -7.85 2.55 13.26
CA VAL A 10 -7.17 1.26 13.50
C VAL A 10 -5.99 1.42 14.45
N MET A 11 -5.19 2.49 14.30
CA MET A 11 -4.04 2.72 15.17
C MET A 11 -4.44 3.03 16.60
N GLN A 12 -5.49 3.83 16.80
CA GLN A 12 -6.02 4.14 18.13
C GLN A 12 -6.60 2.90 18.83
N GLU A 13 -7.36 2.09 18.11
CA GLU A 13 -7.97 0.87 18.65
C GLU A 13 -6.91 -0.16 19.09
N ASN A 14 -5.74 -0.16 18.49
CA ASN A 14 -4.68 -1.14 18.76
C ASN A 14 -3.52 -0.55 19.61
N ALA A 15 -3.59 0.72 20.02
CA ALA A 15 -2.59 1.41 20.84
C ALA A 15 -1.15 1.29 20.28
N VAL A 16 -1.00 1.38 18.95
CA VAL A 16 0.28 1.28 18.25
C VAL A 16 0.89 2.66 18.09
N LEU A 17 2.19 2.80 18.35
CA LEU A 17 2.95 3.99 17.93
C LEU A 17 3.18 3.92 16.41
N TYR A 18 2.85 4.98 15.69
CA TYR A 18 2.89 4.97 14.24
C TYR A 18 3.31 6.33 13.66
N GLU A 19 3.72 6.30 12.43
CA GLU A 19 3.80 7.45 11.54
C GLU A 19 3.07 7.12 10.22
N LEU A 20 2.52 8.13 9.57
CA LEU A 20 1.90 8.05 8.26
C LEU A 20 2.74 8.86 7.27
N VAL A 21 3.42 8.18 6.36
CA VAL A 21 4.24 8.81 5.32
C VAL A 21 3.48 8.78 4.00
N PHE A 22 2.90 9.91 3.62
CA PHE A 22 2.23 10.07 2.32
C PHE A 22 3.23 10.48 1.26
N VAL A 23 3.20 9.83 0.11
CA VAL A 23 4.02 10.21 -1.04
C VAL A 23 3.11 10.62 -2.19
N ASP A 24 3.20 11.87 -2.57
CA ASP A 24 2.50 12.44 -3.71
C ASP A 24 3.39 12.39 -4.95
N ASP A 25 2.99 11.64 -5.95
CA ASP A 25 3.73 11.47 -7.22
C ASP A 25 3.36 12.57 -8.24
N GLY A 26 3.42 13.82 -7.79
CA GLY A 26 3.23 15.00 -8.64
C GLY A 26 1.78 15.27 -9.02
N SER A 27 0.86 15.21 -8.07
CA SER A 27 -0.55 15.56 -8.27
C SER A 27 -0.70 17.05 -8.64
N THR A 28 -1.70 17.31 -9.48
CA THR A 28 -2.04 18.67 -9.93
C THR A 28 -3.40 19.16 -9.40
N ASP A 29 -4.01 18.37 -8.53
CA ASP A 29 -5.24 18.69 -7.82
C ASP A 29 -4.95 19.27 -6.41
N GLY A 30 -5.92 19.35 -5.55
CA GLY A 30 -5.75 19.85 -4.18
C GLY A 30 -5.06 18.88 -3.19
N THR A 31 -4.41 17.81 -3.65
CA THR A 31 -3.80 16.79 -2.78
C THR A 31 -2.71 17.36 -1.89
N LEU A 32 -1.83 18.21 -2.43
CA LEU A 32 -0.73 18.82 -1.66
C LEU A 32 -1.24 19.73 -0.54
N ASP A 33 -2.22 20.58 -0.84
CA ASP A 33 -2.81 21.46 0.17
C ASP A 33 -3.43 20.64 1.30
N LEU A 34 -4.11 19.53 0.94
CA LEU A 34 -4.69 18.62 1.90
C LEU A 34 -3.64 17.97 2.80
N LEU A 35 -2.54 17.47 2.24
CA LEU A 35 -1.46 16.83 2.99
C LEU A 35 -0.72 17.83 3.90
N SER A 36 -0.49 19.05 3.41
CA SER A 36 0.07 20.14 4.19
C SER A 36 -0.79 20.44 5.42
N HIS A 37 -2.08 20.65 5.21
CA HIS A 37 -3.01 20.87 6.32
C HIS A 37 -3.06 19.72 7.31
N LEU A 38 -3.09 18.46 6.81
CA LEU A 38 -3.08 17.29 7.70
C LEU A 38 -1.85 17.27 8.60
N SER A 39 -0.66 17.54 8.04
CA SER A 39 0.59 17.54 8.82
C SER A 39 0.70 18.67 9.84
N GLU A 40 -0.06 19.76 9.67
CA GLU A 40 -0.15 20.83 10.67
C GLU A 40 -0.99 20.43 11.90
N TYR A 41 -1.99 19.57 11.73
CA TYR A 41 -2.91 19.14 12.79
C TYR A 41 -2.52 17.82 13.44
N ASP A 42 -1.80 16.95 12.72
CA ASP A 42 -1.40 15.62 13.21
C ASP A 42 0.10 15.41 13.01
N SER A 43 0.83 15.39 14.12
CA SER A 43 2.29 15.19 14.13
C SER A 43 2.73 13.80 13.66
N HIS A 44 1.82 12.83 13.55
CA HIS A 44 2.12 11.53 12.98
C HIS A 44 2.14 11.54 11.43
N VAL A 45 1.63 12.63 10.82
CA VAL A 45 1.54 12.76 9.37
C VAL A 45 2.79 13.44 8.82
N HIS A 46 3.49 12.72 7.96
CA HIS A 46 4.59 13.22 7.13
C HIS A 46 4.23 13.07 5.67
N TRP A 47 4.74 13.94 4.82
CA TRP A 47 4.49 13.83 3.39
C TRP A 47 5.70 14.25 2.56
N LEU A 48 5.77 13.66 1.38
CA LEU A 48 6.76 13.93 0.34
C LEU A 48 6.00 14.22 -0.95
N SER A 49 6.46 15.18 -1.73
CA SER A 49 5.88 15.44 -3.04
C SER A 49 6.97 15.50 -4.10
N PHE A 50 6.70 14.88 -5.22
CA PHE A 50 7.54 14.96 -6.40
C PHE A 50 7.13 16.13 -7.28
N SER A 51 8.10 16.76 -7.94
CA SER A 51 7.87 17.87 -8.85
C SER A 51 7.06 17.49 -10.10
N ARG A 52 6.92 16.21 -10.40
CA ARG A 52 6.11 15.61 -11.47
C ARG A 52 5.90 14.14 -11.21
N ASN A 53 5.05 13.49 -11.98
CA ASN A 53 4.88 12.03 -11.92
C ASN A 53 6.17 11.32 -12.38
N PHE A 54 6.76 10.52 -11.48
CA PHE A 54 7.92 9.65 -11.70
C PHE A 54 7.57 8.17 -11.67
N GLY A 55 6.33 7.85 -11.32
CA GLY A 55 5.76 6.51 -11.28
C GLY A 55 5.80 5.85 -9.91
N HIS A 56 4.84 4.95 -9.70
CA HIS A 56 4.55 4.27 -8.43
C HIS A 56 5.80 3.68 -7.75
N GLN A 57 6.69 3.02 -8.49
CA GLN A 57 7.89 2.39 -7.89
C GLN A 57 8.85 3.40 -7.24
N LYS A 58 8.95 4.61 -7.81
CA LYS A 58 9.79 5.67 -7.23
C LYS A 58 9.12 6.30 -6.01
N ALA A 59 7.80 6.47 -6.06
CA ALA A 59 7.03 6.94 -4.92
C ALA A 59 7.13 5.96 -3.74
N LEU A 60 6.95 4.66 -4.00
CA LEU A 60 7.13 3.61 -3.00
C LEU A 60 8.53 3.65 -2.38
N LYS A 61 9.58 3.69 -3.22
CA LYS A 61 10.95 3.77 -2.71
C LYS A 61 11.19 5.00 -1.85
N ALA A 62 10.68 6.16 -2.24
CA ALA A 62 10.83 7.38 -1.45
C ALA A 62 10.14 7.28 -0.09
N GLY A 63 8.97 6.67 -0.03
CA GLY A 63 8.28 6.38 1.23
C GLY A 63 9.10 5.45 2.13
N LEU A 64 9.62 4.35 1.58
CA LEU A 64 10.46 3.40 2.31
C LEU A 64 11.75 4.05 2.86
N ASP A 65 12.39 4.92 2.06
CA ASP A 65 13.63 5.61 2.47
C ASP A 65 13.39 6.64 3.59
N HIS A 66 12.16 7.15 3.74
CA HIS A 66 11.80 8.15 4.76
C HIS A 66 11.18 7.56 6.01
N ALA A 67 10.65 6.35 5.93
CA ALA A 67 10.04 5.68 7.06
C ALA A 67 11.08 5.38 8.17
N LYS A 68 10.66 5.55 9.43
CA LYS A 68 11.53 5.40 10.62
C LYS A 68 11.07 4.27 11.54
N GLY A 69 9.91 3.68 11.27
CA GLY A 69 9.35 2.59 12.06
C GLY A 69 10.18 1.31 11.95
N GLU A 70 10.06 0.43 12.94
CA GLU A 70 10.68 -0.90 12.93
C GLU A 70 10.03 -1.82 11.88
N VAL A 71 8.76 -1.59 11.59
CA VAL A 71 7.99 -2.28 10.55
C VAL A 71 7.35 -1.25 9.62
N ILE A 72 7.35 -1.51 8.33
CA ILE A 72 6.78 -0.64 7.32
C ILE A 72 5.64 -1.36 6.62
N ILE A 73 4.46 -0.75 6.60
CA ILE A 73 3.30 -1.23 5.86
C ILE A 73 3.05 -0.29 4.68
N THR A 74 3.07 -0.84 3.48
CA THR A 74 2.80 -0.08 2.25
C THR A 74 1.36 -0.29 1.80
N MET A 75 0.67 0.80 1.46
CA MET A 75 -0.72 0.77 1.01
C MET A 75 -0.94 1.78 -0.12
N ASP A 76 -1.78 1.40 -1.09
CA ASP A 76 -2.27 2.34 -2.08
C ASP A 76 -3.35 3.25 -1.47
N ALA A 77 -3.39 4.52 -1.90
CA ALA A 77 -4.33 5.50 -1.36
C ALA A 77 -5.78 5.36 -1.91
N ASP A 78 -6.05 4.36 -2.73
CA ASP A 78 -7.31 4.14 -3.45
C ASP A 78 -8.38 3.37 -2.63
N MET A 79 -8.11 3.08 -1.37
CA MET A 79 -8.99 2.33 -0.46
C MET A 79 -9.25 0.86 -0.88
N GLN A 80 -8.47 0.30 -1.82
CA GLN A 80 -8.62 -1.11 -2.19
C GLN A 80 -7.98 -2.06 -1.16
N HIS A 81 -7.11 -1.55 -0.31
CA HIS A 81 -6.49 -2.28 0.79
C HIS A 81 -7.19 -1.92 2.11
N PRO A 82 -7.87 -2.87 2.77
CA PRO A 82 -8.56 -2.59 4.03
C PRO A 82 -7.55 -2.30 5.16
N ALA A 83 -7.63 -1.13 5.80
CA ALA A 83 -6.80 -0.80 6.96
C ALA A 83 -7.01 -1.78 8.13
N ALA A 84 -8.16 -2.44 8.20
CA ALA A 84 -8.48 -3.45 9.19
C ALA A 84 -7.56 -4.69 9.19
N LEU A 85 -6.75 -4.90 8.13
CA LEU A 85 -5.76 -5.98 8.07
C LEU A 85 -4.45 -5.64 8.81
N ILE A 86 -4.21 -4.38 9.14
CA ILE A 86 -2.97 -3.95 9.79
C ILE A 86 -2.70 -4.69 11.10
N PRO A 87 -3.66 -4.88 12.02
CA PRO A 87 -3.41 -5.62 13.26
C PRO A 87 -2.98 -7.08 13.01
N GLU A 88 -3.55 -7.73 12.01
CA GLU A 88 -3.17 -9.11 11.65
C GLU A 88 -1.74 -9.16 11.07
N MET A 89 -1.38 -8.18 10.24
CA MET A 89 -0.01 -8.06 9.71
C MET A 89 1.01 -7.81 10.82
N LEU A 90 0.69 -6.95 11.80
CA LEU A 90 1.54 -6.69 12.95
C LEU A 90 1.67 -7.92 13.86
N ALA A 91 0.61 -8.71 14.03
CA ALA A 91 0.66 -9.95 14.78
C ALA A 91 1.64 -10.95 14.13
N LEU A 92 1.54 -11.16 12.82
CA LEU A 92 2.46 -12.02 12.09
C LEU A 92 3.91 -11.53 12.17
N TRP A 93 4.15 -10.23 12.06
CA TRP A 93 5.48 -9.65 12.28
C TRP A 93 5.99 -9.95 13.68
N SER A 94 5.17 -9.84 14.73
CA SER A 94 5.55 -10.15 16.11
C SER A 94 5.86 -11.64 16.33
N GLU A 95 5.33 -12.52 15.49
CA GLU A 95 5.66 -13.96 15.46
C GLU A 95 7.01 -14.24 14.76
N GLY A 96 7.66 -13.22 14.19
CA GLY A 96 8.99 -13.32 13.58
C GLY A 96 9.00 -13.41 12.05
N TYR A 97 7.89 -13.11 11.37
CA TYR A 97 7.89 -13.03 9.91
C TYR A 97 8.51 -11.70 9.44
N ASP A 98 9.55 -11.76 8.64
CA ASP A 98 10.21 -10.57 8.07
C ASP A 98 9.37 -9.87 6.99
N ILE A 99 8.57 -10.63 6.24
CA ILE A 99 7.73 -10.12 5.15
C ILE A 99 6.34 -10.74 5.25
N VAL A 100 5.32 -9.89 5.31
CA VAL A 100 3.90 -10.28 5.33
C VAL A 100 3.21 -9.70 4.10
N ASN A 101 2.78 -10.56 3.18
CA ASN A 101 2.08 -10.14 1.97
C ASN A 101 0.58 -10.47 2.07
N THR A 102 -0.25 -9.50 1.70
CA THR A 102 -1.69 -9.73 1.54
C THR A 102 -1.98 -10.26 0.15
N VAL A 103 -2.75 -11.34 0.06
CA VAL A 103 -3.20 -11.92 -1.21
C VAL A 103 -4.67 -11.60 -1.42
N ARG A 104 -5.00 -10.95 -2.55
CA ARG A 104 -6.39 -10.68 -2.91
C ARG A 104 -7.08 -12.01 -3.24
N LYS A 105 -8.08 -12.39 -2.43
CA LYS A 105 -8.95 -13.50 -2.79
C LYS A 105 -9.75 -13.10 -4.02
N ASN A 106 -9.48 -13.74 -5.15
CA ASN A 106 -10.24 -13.51 -6.37
C ASN A 106 -11.71 -13.89 -6.11
N ASP A 107 -12.58 -12.89 -6.08
CA ASP A 107 -14.02 -13.15 -6.18
C ASP A 107 -14.26 -13.80 -7.55
N ARG A 108 -14.74 -15.04 -7.55
CA ARG A 108 -15.03 -15.86 -8.75
C ARG A 108 -16.08 -15.25 -9.70
N LYS A 109 -16.40 -13.96 -9.55
CA LYS A 109 -17.28 -13.19 -10.44
C LYS A 109 -16.59 -12.55 -11.63
N CYS A 110 -15.27 -12.72 -11.78
CA CYS A 110 -14.61 -12.33 -13.03
C CYS A 110 -15.04 -13.29 -14.15
N GLY A 111 -15.67 -12.74 -15.19
CA GLY A 111 -16.28 -13.51 -16.25
C GLY A 111 -15.31 -14.52 -16.88
N TRP A 112 -15.85 -15.65 -17.31
CA TRP A 112 -15.16 -16.79 -17.95
C TRP A 112 -14.09 -16.39 -18.97
N PHE A 113 -14.30 -15.35 -19.75
CA PHE A 113 -13.34 -14.85 -20.75
C PHE A 113 -12.04 -14.31 -20.13
N LYS A 114 -12.13 -13.59 -19.01
CA LYS A 114 -10.96 -13.02 -18.33
C LYS A 114 -10.08 -14.10 -17.70
N ASN A 115 -10.67 -15.14 -17.14
CA ASN A 115 -9.93 -16.27 -16.58
C ASN A 115 -9.23 -17.11 -17.65
N ALA A 116 -9.84 -17.26 -18.84
CA ALA A 116 -9.24 -18.00 -19.96
C ALA A 116 -8.03 -17.27 -20.55
N THR A 117 -8.11 -15.94 -20.71
CA THR A 117 -7.01 -15.12 -21.22
C THR A 117 -5.86 -14.99 -20.21
N SER A 118 -6.16 -14.89 -18.92
CA SER A 118 -5.16 -14.87 -17.85
C SER A 118 -4.39 -16.19 -17.82
N GLY A 119 -5.07 -17.32 -17.80
CA GLY A 119 -4.42 -18.64 -17.79
C GLY A 119 -3.53 -18.89 -19.02
N LEU A 120 -3.93 -18.38 -20.20
CA LEU A 120 -3.09 -18.47 -21.41
C LEU A 120 -1.84 -17.58 -21.28
N PHE A 121 -2.00 -16.37 -20.75
CA PHE A 121 -0.88 -15.44 -20.51
C PHE A 121 0.16 -16.05 -19.57
N TYR A 122 -0.26 -16.57 -18.41
CA TYR A 122 0.66 -17.21 -17.46
C TYR A 122 1.33 -18.46 -18.01
N ARG A 123 0.64 -19.28 -18.84
CA ARG A 123 1.26 -20.41 -19.55
C ARG A 123 2.38 -19.97 -20.47
N ILE A 124 2.16 -18.92 -21.27
CA ILE A 124 3.17 -18.37 -22.18
C ILE A 124 4.33 -17.78 -21.38
N MET A 125 4.04 -17.00 -20.35
CA MET A 125 5.08 -16.40 -19.51
C MET A 125 5.92 -17.45 -18.79
N ASN A 126 5.31 -18.48 -18.20
CA ASN A 126 6.03 -19.56 -17.53
C ASN A 126 6.83 -20.45 -18.49
N SER A 127 6.47 -20.48 -19.76
CA SER A 127 7.25 -21.17 -20.81
C SER A 127 8.47 -20.36 -21.28
N LEU A 128 8.47 -19.04 -21.05
CA LEU A 128 9.53 -18.13 -21.47
C LEU A 128 10.40 -17.64 -20.28
N ALA A 129 9.96 -17.83 -19.05
CA ALA A 129 10.65 -17.39 -17.86
C ALA A 129 11.42 -18.54 -17.20
N ASP A 130 12.64 -18.27 -16.76
CA ASP A 130 13.46 -19.22 -16.00
C ASP A 130 12.95 -19.42 -14.55
N ILE A 131 12.05 -18.56 -14.09
CA ILE A 131 11.43 -18.60 -12.74
C ILE A 131 9.92 -18.62 -12.92
N PRO A 132 9.18 -19.58 -12.28
CA PRO A 132 7.73 -19.64 -12.42
C PRO A 132 7.06 -18.39 -11.84
N VAL A 133 6.19 -17.77 -12.61
CA VAL A 133 5.36 -16.63 -12.19
C VAL A 133 4.05 -17.20 -11.61
N SER A 134 3.79 -16.95 -10.31
CA SER A 134 2.54 -17.34 -9.65
C SER A 134 1.40 -16.37 -9.94
N GLU A 135 0.18 -16.90 -10.02
CA GLU A 135 -1.06 -16.10 -10.12
C GLU A 135 -1.31 -15.23 -8.88
#